data_7953a47be855603a799cb25bb6b0a5e6
#
_entry.id   7953a47be855603a799cb25bb6b0a5e6
#
_cell.length_a   1.000
_cell.length_b   1.000
_cell.length_c   1.000
_cell.angle_alpha   90.00
_cell.angle_beta   90.00
_cell.angle_gamma   90.00
#
_symmetry.space_group_name_H-M   'P 1'
#
loop_
_entity.id
_entity.type
_entity.pdbx_description
1 polymer ?
#
loop_
_entity_poly.entity_id
_entity_poly.type
_entity_poly.pdbx_seq_one_letter_code
_entity_poly.pdbx_strand_id
1 'polypeptide(L)'
;MGTHEFTVRGKNTYLNDKPILIRGLRCSNGLYSEQVTEDLISSLPVYAGHGLNAVSVFFMGNRFGNIKGYRQDASLDPVYAGRMEKIIRAADALGMVVLVGCLYWEESQAKWTEWTQQEANLAAANTGAWLRDLDLRNVFLDVDNEGMGRARAGFDTRSLILAAKSSGVSCPVASNYIGPAPDEADICIHFSHFHKDKPYIETEGVPENAPGAYWNRFSKQDSEICNYGTSSYQNYINIGLYTPEMKEDQIKRSNTHFDRGDGYMLASTWLQAAAPHGPNHHPGGGGSPDKPGIAWWLEYTKERFGPYRP
;
A
#
# COMPACT_ATOMS: atom_id res chain seq x y z
N MET A 1 6.06 -22.75 -3.29
CA MET A 1 5.29 -22.37 -4.48
C MET A 1 4.06 -21.62 -4.03
N GLY A 2 3.83 -20.43 -4.59
CA GLY A 2 2.59 -19.68 -4.39
C GLY A 2 1.42 -20.40 -5.05
N THR A 3 0.23 -20.27 -4.45
CA THR A 3 -0.99 -20.93 -4.92
C THR A 3 -1.77 -20.03 -5.87
N HIS A 4 -1.61 -18.72 -5.72
CA HIS A 4 -2.36 -17.72 -6.47
C HIS A 4 -1.42 -16.84 -7.31
N GLU A 5 -1.89 -16.51 -8.50
CA GLU A 5 -1.19 -15.60 -9.42
C GLU A 5 -2.06 -14.39 -9.73
N PHE A 6 -1.54 -13.20 -9.44
CA PHE A 6 -2.18 -11.93 -9.77
C PHE A 6 -1.71 -11.44 -11.12
N THR A 7 -2.63 -11.18 -12.03
CA THR A 7 -2.34 -10.75 -13.39
C THR A 7 -3.22 -9.59 -13.83
N VAL A 8 -2.82 -8.92 -14.92
CA VAL A 8 -3.53 -7.80 -15.54
C VAL A 8 -3.78 -8.08 -17.02
N ARG A 9 -4.99 -7.78 -17.49
CA ARG A 9 -5.36 -7.84 -18.93
C ARG A 9 -6.23 -6.64 -19.27
N GLY A 10 -5.68 -5.72 -20.03
CA GLY A 10 -6.34 -4.44 -20.32
C GLY A 10 -6.64 -3.69 -19.00
N LYS A 11 -7.88 -3.29 -18.79
CA LYS A 11 -8.32 -2.58 -17.57
C LYS A 11 -8.59 -3.48 -16.36
N ASN A 12 -8.51 -4.77 -16.52
CA ASN A 12 -9.01 -5.71 -15.53
C ASN A 12 -7.87 -6.42 -14.82
N THR A 13 -8.08 -6.68 -13.55
CA THR A 13 -7.21 -7.48 -12.68
C THR A 13 -7.80 -8.87 -12.46
N TYR A 14 -6.92 -9.86 -12.31
CA TYR A 14 -7.30 -11.28 -12.17
C TYR A 14 -6.47 -11.94 -11.07
N LEU A 15 -7.09 -12.91 -10.41
CA LEU A 15 -6.40 -13.86 -9.52
C LEU A 15 -6.73 -15.28 -10.00
N ASN A 16 -5.72 -16.04 -10.41
CA ASN A 16 -5.90 -17.36 -11.04
C ASN A 16 -6.95 -17.32 -12.17
N ASP A 17 -6.80 -16.36 -13.10
CA ASP A 17 -7.71 -16.13 -14.24
C ASP A 17 -9.14 -15.70 -13.88
N LYS A 18 -9.51 -15.63 -12.60
CA LYS A 18 -10.81 -15.09 -12.17
C LYS A 18 -10.71 -13.57 -12.01
N PRO A 19 -11.68 -12.80 -12.53
CA PRO A 19 -11.69 -11.35 -12.30
C PRO A 19 -11.72 -11.01 -10.80
N ILE A 20 -10.89 -10.07 -10.38
CA ILE A 20 -10.83 -9.60 -9.00
C ILE A 20 -10.84 -8.07 -8.97
N LEU A 21 -11.71 -7.48 -8.16
CA LEU A 21 -11.65 -6.06 -7.81
C LEU A 21 -10.83 -5.92 -6.53
N ILE A 22 -9.72 -5.19 -6.59
CA ILE A 22 -8.86 -4.98 -5.43
C ILE A 22 -9.57 -4.14 -4.37
N ARG A 23 -9.65 -4.68 -3.16
CA ARG A 23 -10.22 -4.05 -1.96
C ARG A 23 -9.27 -4.29 -0.81
N GLY A 24 -8.64 -3.25 -0.31
CA GLY A 24 -7.52 -3.50 0.60
C GLY A 24 -7.28 -2.42 1.65
N LEU A 25 -6.20 -2.65 2.38
CA LEU A 25 -5.70 -1.77 3.43
C LEU A 25 -4.23 -1.45 3.18
N ARG A 26 -3.86 -0.19 3.45
CA ARG A 26 -2.47 0.25 3.41
C ARG A 26 -1.80 -0.04 4.76
N CYS A 27 -0.93 -1.03 4.78
CA CYS A 27 -0.21 -1.49 5.97
C CYS A 27 1.30 -1.18 5.84
N SER A 28 1.65 0.09 5.56
CA SER A 28 3.01 0.51 5.20
C SER A 28 4.08 0.12 6.21
N ASN A 29 3.73 -0.04 7.48
CA ASN A 29 4.63 -0.42 8.57
C ASN A 29 4.67 -1.92 8.87
N GLY A 30 4.07 -2.77 8.05
CA GLY A 30 4.00 -4.21 8.28
C GLY A 30 5.33 -4.91 8.53
N LEU A 31 6.45 -4.29 8.09
CA LEU A 31 7.81 -4.80 8.31
C LEU A 31 8.54 -4.19 9.51
N TYR A 32 7.90 -3.31 10.29
CA TYR A 32 8.55 -2.53 11.34
C TYR A 32 9.26 -3.41 12.40
N SER A 33 8.59 -4.46 12.86
CA SER A 33 9.14 -5.43 13.79
C SER A 33 8.52 -6.80 13.55
N GLU A 34 9.08 -7.85 14.17
CA GLU A 34 8.49 -9.18 14.11
C GLU A 34 7.05 -9.19 14.66
N GLN A 35 6.82 -8.53 15.79
CA GLN A 35 5.49 -8.45 16.39
C GLN A 35 4.47 -7.81 15.45
N VAL A 36 4.85 -6.70 14.79
CA VAL A 36 3.96 -6.02 13.83
C VAL A 36 3.65 -6.90 12.62
N THR A 37 4.64 -7.64 12.14
CA THR A 37 4.47 -8.62 11.07
C THR A 37 3.47 -9.71 11.47
N GLU A 38 3.60 -10.27 12.66
CA GLU A 38 2.69 -11.30 13.18
C GLU A 38 1.27 -10.73 13.44
N ASP A 39 1.17 -9.51 13.96
CA ASP A 39 -0.11 -8.81 14.15
C ASP A 39 -0.84 -8.60 12.82
N LEU A 40 -0.11 -8.19 11.76
CA LEU A 40 -0.69 -8.07 10.42
C LEU A 40 -1.14 -9.44 9.90
N ILE A 41 -0.30 -10.46 9.99
CA ILE A 41 -0.63 -11.81 9.53
C ILE A 41 -1.88 -12.34 10.24
N SER A 42 -1.96 -12.20 11.56
CA SER A 42 -3.13 -12.63 12.34
C SER A 42 -4.40 -11.87 12.00
N SER A 43 -4.29 -10.66 11.47
CA SER A 43 -5.41 -9.81 11.06
C SER A 43 -5.94 -10.12 9.65
N LEU A 44 -5.15 -10.76 8.78
CA LEU A 44 -5.55 -11.05 7.40
C LEU A 44 -6.87 -11.85 7.30
N PRO A 45 -7.11 -12.92 8.09
CA PRO A 45 -8.39 -13.62 8.06
C PRO A 45 -9.58 -12.75 8.44
N VAL A 46 -9.39 -11.82 9.38
CA VAL A 46 -10.43 -10.85 9.77
C VAL A 46 -10.75 -9.90 8.62
N TYR A 47 -9.71 -9.39 7.94
CA TYR A 47 -9.86 -8.54 6.76
C TYR A 47 -10.60 -9.28 5.63
N ALA A 48 -10.22 -10.51 5.34
CA ALA A 48 -10.93 -11.35 4.37
C ALA A 48 -12.40 -11.56 4.77
N GLY A 49 -12.68 -11.81 6.05
CA GLY A 49 -14.04 -11.92 6.60
C GLY A 49 -14.89 -10.65 6.40
N HIS A 50 -14.27 -9.51 6.21
CA HIS A 50 -14.92 -8.23 5.91
C HIS A 50 -14.88 -7.85 4.42
N GLY A 51 -14.57 -8.78 3.54
CA GLY A 51 -14.63 -8.56 2.10
C GLY A 51 -13.37 -8.01 1.46
N LEU A 52 -12.27 -7.86 2.22
CA LEU A 52 -11.00 -7.38 1.70
C LEU A 52 -10.17 -8.52 1.11
N ASN A 53 -9.41 -8.20 0.09
CA ASN A 53 -8.60 -9.16 -0.65
C ASN A 53 -7.18 -8.65 -0.95
N ALA A 54 -6.77 -7.54 -0.33
CA ALA A 54 -5.44 -7.01 -0.55
C ALA A 54 -4.90 -6.23 0.66
N VAL A 55 -3.57 -6.19 0.78
CA VAL A 55 -2.83 -5.30 1.67
C VAL A 55 -1.62 -4.71 0.94
N SER A 56 -1.16 -3.52 1.34
CA SER A 56 0.11 -2.97 0.86
C SER A 56 1.15 -2.93 1.98
N VAL A 57 2.39 -3.32 1.65
CA VAL A 57 3.53 -3.36 2.57
C VAL A 57 4.77 -2.87 1.85
N PHE A 58 5.64 -2.11 2.53
CA PHE A 58 6.76 -1.42 1.91
C PHE A 58 8.10 -1.85 2.51
N PHE A 59 9.11 -2.02 1.65
CA PHE A 59 10.48 -2.28 2.07
C PHE A 59 11.20 -1.06 2.64
N MET A 60 10.66 0.13 2.41
CA MET A 60 11.27 1.37 2.86
C MET A 60 10.18 2.29 3.44
N GLY A 61 10.51 3.02 4.51
CA GLY A 61 9.60 4.00 5.11
C GLY A 61 10.05 4.39 6.52
N ASN A 62 9.59 5.53 7.01
CA ASN A 62 9.93 5.98 8.35
C ASN A 62 8.85 6.76 9.08
N ARG A 63 7.93 7.41 8.38
CA ARG A 63 6.85 8.17 9.01
C ARG A 63 6.06 7.30 9.97
N PHE A 64 5.86 6.07 9.59
CA PHE A 64 5.09 5.08 10.33
C PHE A 64 5.96 3.97 10.93
N GLY A 65 7.26 4.20 11.05
CA GLY A 65 8.26 3.25 11.53
C GLY A 65 9.51 3.28 10.63
N ASN A 66 10.68 3.14 11.23
CA ASN A 66 11.94 3.20 10.48
C ASN A 66 12.25 1.83 9.85
N ILE A 67 11.78 1.63 8.63
CA ILE A 67 11.95 0.39 7.87
C ILE A 67 13.14 0.53 6.93
N LYS A 68 14.09 -0.39 7.07
CA LYS A 68 15.37 -0.45 6.33
C LYS A 68 15.48 -1.73 5.51
N GLY A 69 14.51 -1.95 4.61
CA GLY A 69 14.43 -3.19 3.83
C GLY A 69 15.54 -3.39 2.80
N TYR A 70 16.32 -2.34 2.51
CA TYR A 70 17.50 -2.44 1.65
C TYR A 70 18.77 -2.06 2.41
N ARG A 71 19.88 -2.64 2.02
CA ARG A 71 21.23 -2.26 2.41
C ARG A 71 21.74 -1.13 1.51
N GLN A 72 22.90 -0.55 1.86
CA GLN A 72 23.51 0.54 1.10
C GLN A 72 23.80 0.16 -0.37
N ASP A 73 24.08 -1.09 -0.64
CA ASP A 73 24.32 -1.64 -1.99
C ASP A 73 23.04 -2.04 -2.73
N ALA A 74 21.88 -1.60 -2.24
CA ALA A 74 20.57 -1.91 -2.77
C ALA A 74 20.15 -3.39 -2.72
N SER A 75 20.91 -4.25 -2.05
CA SER A 75 20.48 -5.61 -1.75
C SER A 75 19.37 -5.60 -0.68
N LEU A 76 18.47 -6.58 -0.75
CA LEU A 76 17.45 -6.74 0.29
C LEU A 76 18.09 -7.13 1.63
N ASP A 77 17.67 -6.48 2.70
CA ASP A 77 18.01 -6.93 4.05
C ASP A 77 17.23 -8.20 4.37
N PRO A 78 17.89 -9.29 4.79
CA PRO A 78 17.25 -10.59 4.96
C PRO A 78 16.20 -10.62 6.07
N VAL A 79 16.30 -9.74 7.08
CA VAL A 79 15.30 -9.66 8.15
C VAL A 79 13.97 -9.13 7.59
N TYR A 80 14.03 -8.03 6.84
CA TYR A 80 12.85 -7.44 6.23
C TYR A 80 12.30 -8.28 5.09
N ALA A 81 13.19 -8.90 4.28
CA ALA A 81 12.78 -9.83 3.24
C ALA A 81 12.04 -11.04 3.82
N GLY A 82 12.53 -11.62 4.93
CA GLY A 82 11.86 -12.73 5.62
C GLY A 82 10.48 -12.33 6.18
N ARG A 83 10.33 -11.12 6.72
CA ARG A 83 9.03 -10.62 7.18
C ARG A 83 8.05 -10.42 6.00
N MET A 84 8.52 -9.83 4.90
CA MET A 84 7.70 -9.67 3.70
C MET A 84 7.26 -11.01 3.14
N GLU A 85 8.14 -12.00 3.06
CA GLU A 85 7.80 -13.35 2.62
C GLU A 85 6.69 -13.97 3.49
N LYS A 86 6.79 -13.87 4.81
CA LYS A 86 5.76 -14.37 5.73
C LYS A 86 4.40 -13.73 5.43
N ILE A 87 4.34 -12.42 5.25
CA ILE A 87 3.09 -11.69 4.93
C ILE A 87 2.53 -12.17 3.58
N ILE A 88 3.36 -12.24 2.53
CA ILE A 88 2.90 -12.64 1.20
C ILE A 88 2.36 -14.09 1.22
N ARG A 89 3.05 -15.02 1.89
CA ARG A 89 2.59 -16.40 2.01
C ARG A 89 1.30 -16.53 2.83
N ALA A 90 1.17 -15.77 3.91
CA ALA A 90 -0.06 -15.75 4.70
C ALA A 90 -1.24 -15.18 3.90
N ALA A 91 -0.99 -14.13 3.10
CA ALA A 91 -1.98 -13.58 2.17
C ALA A 91 -2.34 -14.58 1.07
N ASP A 92 -1.35 -15.29 0.49
CA ASP A 92 -1.57 -16.33 -0.53
C ASP A 92 -2.49 -17.45 -0.02
N ALA A 93 -2.30 -17.88 1.22
CA ALA A 93 -3.16 -18.91 1.83
C ALA A 93 -4.65 -18.50 1.93
N LEU A 94 -4.94 -17.21 1.84
CA LEU A 94 -6.28 -16.64 1.85
C LEU A 94 -6.74 -16.14 0.47
N GLY A 95 -5.92 -16.34 -0.57
CA GLY A 95 -6.17 -15.79 -1.92
C GLY A 95 -6.12 -14.26 -1.96
N MET A 96 -5.39 -13.65 -1.05
CA MET A 96 -5.22 -12.18 -1.01
C MET A 96 -3.99 -11.75 -1.78
N VAL A 97 -4.06 -10.53 -2.33
CA VAL A 97 -2.99 -9.89 -3.09
C VAL A 97 -2.17 -8.96 -2.20
N VAL A 98 -0.86 -8.90 -2.39
CA VAL A 98 0.01 -7.95 -1.70
C VAL A 98 0.62 -6.96 -2.68
N LEU A 99 0.36 -5.66 -2.46
CA LEU A 99 1.19 -4.62 -3.06
C LEU A 99 2.50 -4.57 -2.31
N VAL A 100 3.59 -4.87 -2.99
CA VAL A 100 4.96 -4.77 -2.47
C VAL A 100 5.56 -3.44 -2.92
N GLY A 101 5.75 -2.52 -1.98
CA GLY A 101 6.39 -1.23 -2.25
C GLY A 101 7.91 -1.32 -2.12
N CYS A 102 8.62 -0.83 -3.15
CA CYS A 102 10.08 -0.76 -3.14
C CYS A 102 10.56 0.51 -2.42
N LEU A 103 10.48 1.65 -3.09
CA LEU A 103 10.98 2.91 -2.58
C LEU A 103 9.87 3.72 -1.90
N TYR A 104 10.19 4.26 -0.73
CA TYR A 104 9.43 5.28 -0.02
C TYR A 104 10.42 6.36 0.43
N TRP A 105 10.98 7.06 -0.55
CA TRP A 105 12.26 7.77 -0.44
C TRP A 105 12.24 8.93 0.54
N GLU A 106 11.25 9.81 0.43
CA GLU A 106 11.18 11.02 1.26
C GLU A 106 10.95 10.69 2.73
N GLU A 107 10.06 9.74 2.98
CA GLU A 107 9.60 9.40 4.31
C GLU A 107 10.57 8.48 5.06
N SER A 108 11.63 8.00 4.41
CA SER A 108 12.57 7.09 5.03
C SER A 108 13.77 7.81 5.64
N GLN A 109 13.91 7.74 6.98
CA GLN A 109 15.14 8.09 7.67
C GLN A 109 16.28 7.10 7.37
N ALA A 110 15.92 5.94 6.85
CA ALA A 110 16.86 4.92 6.41
C ALA A 110 17.31 5.09 4.97
N LYS A 111 16.82 6.12 4.28
CA LYS A 111 17.23 6.38 2.90
C LYS A 111 18.75 6.60 2.82
N TRP A 112 19.29 6.17 1.71
CA TRP A 112 20.71 6.26 1.44
C TRP A 112 20.95 7.48 0.55
N THR A 113 21.47 8.54 1.11
CA THR A 113 21.63 9.85 0.43
C THR A 113 22.56 9.79 -0.77
N GLU A 114 23.39 8.75 -0.85
CA GLU A 114 24.34 8.53 -1.92
C GLU A 114 23.81 7.64 -3.06
N TRP A 115 22.57 7.19 -2.96
CA TRP A 115 21.98 6.40 -4.03
C TRP A 115 21.81 7.25 -5.29
N THR A 116 22.30 6.68 -6.38
CA THR A 116 22.07 7.14 -7.75
C THR A 116 20.88 6.39 -8.36
N GLN A 117 20.54 6.71 -9.60
CA GLN A 117 19.57 5.93 -10.38
C GLN A 117 19.96 4.45 -10.45
N GLN A 118 21.24 4.15 -10.46
CA GLN A 118 21.73 2.77 -10.55
C GLN A 118 21.34 1.95 -9.31
N GLU A 119 21.59 2.46 -8.10
CA GLU A 119 21.21 1.76 -6.86
C GLU A 119 19.68 1.66 -6.74
N ALA A 120 18.94 2.71 -7.13
CA ALA A 120 17.49 2.67 -7.14
C ALA A 120 16.96 1.59 -8.11
N ASN A 121 17.53 1.48 -9.31
CA ASN A 121 17.23 0.42 -10.27
C ASN A 121 17.57 -0.97 -9.71
N LEU A 122 18.74 -1.10 -9.05
CA LEU A 122 19.13 -2.36 -8.41
C LEU A 122 18.18 -2.78 -7.30
N ALA A 123 17.67 -1.84 -6.50
CA ALA A 123 16.67 -2.15 -5.48
C ALA A 123 15.38 -2.72 -6.09
N ALA A 124 14.87 -2.10 -7.16
CA ALA A 124 13.70 -2.59 -7.88
C ALA A 124 13.95 -3.97 -8.53
N ALA A 125 15.11 -4.15 -9.17
CA ALA A 125 15.51 -5.41 -9.79
C ALA A 125 15.70 -6.54 -8.76
N ASN A 126 16.37 -6.24 -7.64
CA ASN A 126 16.60 -7.20 -6.55
C ASN A 126 15.27 -7.65 -5.91
N THR A 127 14.31 -6.73 -5.76
CA THR A 127 12.97 -7.08 -5.27
C THR A 127 12.26 -8.00 -6.24
N GLY A 128 12.29 -7.69 -7.54
CA GLY A 128 11.71 -8.56 -8.56
C GLY A 128 12.37 -9.94 -8.62
N ALA A 129 13.70 -10.01 -8.60
CA ALA A 129 14.43 -11.26 -8.58
C ALA A 129 14.09 -12.12 -7.34
N TRP A 130 14.02 -11.50 -6.18
CA TRP A 130 13.64 -12.16 -4.93
C TRP A 130 12.22 -12.75 -4.99
N LEU A 131 11.24 -12.02 -5.52
CA LEU A 131 9.87 -12.52 -5.71
C LEU A 131 9.83 -13.70 -6.67
N ARG A 132 10.54 -13.62 -7.80
CA ARG A 132 10.68 -14.71 -8.79
C ARG A 132 11.29 -15.96 -8.15
N ASP A 133 12.39 -15.80 -7.43
CA ASP A 133 13.16 -16.93 -6.88
C ASP A 133 12.36 -17.67 -5.76
N LEU A 134 11.47 -16.96 -5.06
CA LEU A 134 10.56 -17.53 -4.08
C LEU A 134 9.22 -17.99 -4.68
N ASP A 135 9.01 -17.77 -5.98
CA ASP A 135 7.75 -18.07 -6.69
C ASP A 135 6.53 -17.45 -5.99
N LEU A 136 6.64 -16.17 -5.61
CA LEU A 136 5.56 -15.40 -4.99
C LEU A 136 4.83 -14.59 -6.06
N ARG A 137 3.62 -15.00 -6.42
CA ARG A 137 2.90 -14.48 -7.59
C ARG A 137 1.59 -13.75 -7.24
N ASN A 138 1.13 -13.82 -6.00
CA ASN A 138 -0.03 -13.07 -5.52
C ASN A 138 0.31 -11.61 -5.17
N VAL A 139 1.13 -10.97 -6.00
CA VAL A 139 1.72 -9.65 -5.73
C VAL A 139 1.67 -8.73 -6.94
N PHE A 140 1.78 -7.44 -6.71
CA PHE A 140 2.22 -6.44 -7.69
C PHE A 140 3.16 -5.44 -7.04
N LEU A 141 4.04 -4.81 -7.83
CA LEU A 141 5.09 -3.94 -7.35
C LEU A 141 4.70 -2.46 -7.51
N ASP A 142 4.91 -1.66 -6.45
CA ASP A 142 5.06 -0.20 -6.52
C ASP A 142 6.54 0.14 -6.40
N VAL A 143 7.16 0.57 -7.49
CA VAL A 143 8.61 0.80 -7.53
C VAL A 143 9.04 2.10 -6.84
N ASP A 144 8.15 3.11 -6.76
CA ASP A 144 8.45 4.43 -6.17
C ASP A 144 7.15 5.07 -5.65
N ASN A 145 6.88 4.90 -4.36
CA ASN A 145 5.67 5.42 -3.75
C ASN A 145 5.52 6.92 -3.97
N GLU A 146 4.36 7.33 -4.51
CA GLU A 146 4.01 8.72 -4.82
C GLU A 146 5.03 9.44 -5.73
N GLY A 147 5.93 8.72 -6.39
CA GLY A 147 7.04 9.32 -7.12
C GLY A 147 8.02 10.09 -6.23
N MET A 148 8.16 9.67 -4.98
CA MET A 148 9.03 10.37 -4.02
C MET A 148 10.50 10.31 -4.42
N GLY A 149 10.98 9.17 -4.91
CA GLY A 149 12.33 9.03 -5.46
C GLY A 149 12.54 9.94 -6.67
N ARG A 150 11.53 9.99 -7.55
CA ARG A 150 11.51 10.93 -8.69
C ARG A 150 11.56 12.39 -8.22
N ALA A 151 10.71 12.79 -7.30
CA ALA A 151 10.57 14.16 -6.85
C ALA A 151 11.77 14.67 -6.03
N ARG A 152 12.39 13.81 -5.23
CA ARG A 152 13.40 14.18 -4.24
C ARG A 152 14.83 13.85 -4.66
N ALA A 153 15.02 12.81 -5.47
CA ALA A 153 16.34 12.36 -5.93
C ALA A 153 16.49 12.38 -7.45
N GLY A 154 15.45 12.73 -8.19
CA GLY A 154 15.47 12.80 -9.65
C GLY A 154 15.45 11.42 -10.33
N PHE A 155 15.03 10.38 -9.63
CA PHE A 155 14.96 9.04 -10.21
C PHE A 155 13.92 8.97 -11.33
N ASP A 156 14.28 8.28 -12.41
CA ASP A 156 13.37 8.03 -13.52
C ASP A 156 12.49 6.80 -13.21
N THR A 157 11.19 7.01 -13.01
CA THR A 157 10.25 5.94 -12.68
C THR A 157 10.16 4.88 -13.77
N ARG A 158 10.27 5.26 -15.05
CA ARG A 158 10.29 4.30 -16.16
C ARG A 158 11.49 3.35 -16.05
N SER A 159 12.65 3.89 -15.70
CA SER A 159 13.87 3.11 -15.48
C SER A 159 13.70 2.11 -14.33
N LEU A 160 13.05 2.51 -13.23
CA LEU A 160 12.75 1.61 -12.11
C LEU A 160 11.82 0.47 -12.53
N ILE A 161 10.76 0.77 -13.30
CA ILE A 161 9.83 -0.24 -13.82
C ILE A 161 10.55 -1.24 -14.73
N LEU A 162 11.36 -0.75 -15.66
CA LEU A 162 12.15 -1.59 -16.55
C LEU A 162 13.15 -2.46 -15.78
N ALA A 163 13.79 -1.92 -14.76
CA ALA A 163 14.72 -2.66 -13.90
C ALA A 163 13.99 -3.79 -13.16
N ALA A 164 12.83 -3.52 -12.55
CA ALA A 164 12.02 -4.57 -11.93
C ALA A 164 11.65 -5.67 -12.93
N LYS A 165 11.15 -5.31 -14.11
CA LYS A 165 10.76 -6.26 -15.16
C LYS A 165 11.93 -7.06 -15.71
N SER A 166 13.11 -6.46 -15.84
CA SER A 166 14.34 -7.13 -16.32
C SER A 166 14.81 -8.24 -15.39
N SER A 167 14.37 -8.25 -14.13
CA SER A 167 14.64 -9.33 -13.19
C SER A 167 13.98 -10.66 -13.56
N GLY A 168 13.03 -10.64 -14.51
CA GLY A 168 12.23 -11.81 -14.89
C GLY A 168 11.07 -12.11 -13.94
N VAL A 169 10.68 -11.14 -13.10
CA VAL A 169 9.47 -11.28 -12.26
C VAL A 169 8.23 -11.33 -13.15
N SER A 170 7.28 -12.20 -12.82
CA SER A 170 6.02 -12.36 -13.55
C SER A 170 4.91 -11.42 -13.08
N CYS A 171 5.04 -10.85 -11.88
CA CYS A 171 4.00 -9.99 -11.32
C CYS A 171 3.93 -8.62 -12.03
N PRO A 172 2.73 -7.99 -12.06
CA PRO A 172 2.57 -6.66 -12.60
C PRO A 172 3.38 -5.60 -11.85
N VAL A 173 3.86 -4.60 -12.58
CA VAL A 173 4.61 -3.45 -12.03
C VAL A 173 3.81 -2.18 -12.24
N ALA A 174 3.57 -1.45 -11.16
CA ALA A 174 2.74 -0.26 -11.16
C ALA A 174 3.54 1.03 -11.32
N SER A 175 2.84 2.07 -11.79
CA SER A 175 3.29 3.46 -11.78
C SER A 175 2.54 4.25 -10.73
N ASN A 176 3.27 5.03 -9.91
CA ASN A 176 2.74 5.83 -8.81
C ASN A 176 3.43 7.22 -8.75
N TYR A 177 3.11 8.12 -9.66
CA TYR A 177 3.56 9.51 -9.58
C TYR A 177 2.59 10.42 -10.34
N ILE A 178 2.64 11.71 -10.06
CA ILE A 178 1.78 12.70 -10.74
C ILE A 178 2.16 12.78 -12.21
N GLY A 179 1.31 12.21 -13.06
CA GLY A 179 1.51 12.22 -14.50
C GLY A 179 1.00 10.95 -15.19
N PRO A 180 1.14 10.90 -16.53
CA PRO A 180 0.77 9.72 -17.30
C PRO A 180 1.74 8.58 -16.98
N ALA A 181 1.18 7.39 -16.74
CA ALA A 181 1.99 6.19 -16.53
C ALA A 181 2.85 5.89 -17.76
N PRO A 182 4.11 5.45 -17.59
CA PRO A 182 4.91 4.92 -18.68
C PRO A 182 4.23 3.73 -19.36
N ASP A 183 4.48 3.54 -20.64
CA ASP A 183 3.89 2.41 -21.41
C ASP A 183 4.25 1.05 -20.77
N GLU A 184 5.40 0.94 -20.17
CA GLU A 184 5.90 -0.26 -19.52
C GLU A 184 5.21 -0.58 -18.19
N ALA A 185 4.51 0.36 -17.55
CA ALA A 185 3.71 0.08 -16.36
C ALA A 185 2.50 -0.79 -16.71
N ASP A 186 2.16 -1.75 -15.87
CA ASP A 186 0.99 -2.60 -16.04
C ASP A 186 -0.25 -2.04 -15.34
N ILE A 187 -0.05 -1.27 -14.28
CA ILE A 187 -1.10 -0.72 -13.41
C ILE A 187 -0.83 0.76 -13.15
N CYS A 188 -1.87 1.58 -13.10
CA CYS A 188 -1.83 2.94 -12.59
C CYS A 188 -2.32 2.93 -11.14
N ILE A 189 -1.55 3.50 -10.21
CA ILE A 189 -1.97 3.59 -8.82
C ILE A 189 -1.85 5.03 -8.29
N HIS A 190 -2.75 5.40 -7.39
CA HIS A 190 -2.77 6.62 -6.61
C HIS A 190 -2.55 7.89 -7.46
N PHE A 191 -1.35 8.44 -7.52
CA PHE A 191 -1.04 9.69 -8.24
C PHE A 191 -0.91 9.54 -9.76
N SER A 192 -0.79 8.33 -10.29
CA SER A 192 -0.76 8.16 -11.74
C SER A 192 -2.11 8.44 -12.36
N HIS A 193 -2.11 9.12 -13.50
CA HIS A 193 -3.34 9.41 -14.22
C HIS A 193 -4.00 8.11 -14.71
N PHE A 194 -5.32 8.13 -14.80
CA PHE A 194 -6.07 7.04 -15.42
C PHE A 194 -5.58 6.77 -16.84
N HIS A 195 -5.46 5.50 -17.17
CA HIS A 195 -5.13 5.06 -18.52
C HIS A 195 -6.29 4.23 -19.09
N LYS A 196 -6.58 4.45 -20.38
CA LYS A 196 -7.72 3.77 -21.03
C LYS A 196 -7.58 2.24 -21.09
N ASP A 197 -6.35 1.72 -21.09
CA ASP A 197 -6.03 0.31 -21.29
C ASP A 197 -5.33 -0.34 -20.08
N LYS A 198 -5.25 0.35 -18.94
CA LYS A 198 -4.63 -0.16 -17.71
C LYS A 198 -5.60 -0.07 -16.53
N PRO A 199 -5.58 -0.99 -15.59
CA PRO A 199 -6.38 -0.86 -14.37
C PRO A 199 -5.87 0.30 -13.51
N TYR A 200 -6.77 0.87 -12.72
CA TYR A 200 -6.44 1.86 -11.70
C TYR A 200 -6.77 1.32 -10.32
N ILE A 201 -5.86 1.55 -9.37
CA ILE A 201 -6.05 1.19 -7.96
C ILE A 201 -5.70 2.41 -7.12
N GLU A 202 -6.68 2.98 -6.42
CA GLU A 202 -6.41 4.00 -5.41
C GLU A 202 -5.83 3.34 -4.16
N THR A 203 -4.60 3.66 -3.82
CA THR A 203 -3.87 3.00 -2.73
C THR A 203 -3.81 3.81 -1.44
N GLU A 204 -4.32 5.04 -1.43
CA GLU A 204 -4.30 5.92 -0.25
C GLU A 204 -5.64 6.59 0.06
N GLY A 205 -6.70 6.19 -0.60
CA GLY A 205 -8.03 6.75 -0.37
C GLY A 205 -8.23 8.19 -0.86
N VAL A 206 -7.33 8.69 -1.69
CA VAL A 206 -7.37 10.06 -2.23
C VAL A 206 -7.82 10.04 -3.69
N PRO A 207 -8.71 10.96 -4.13
CA PRO A 207 -9.07 11.08 -5.53
C PRO A 207 -7.85 11.43 -6.40
N GLU A 208 -7.75 10.82 -7.56
CA GLU A 208 -6.62 10.96 -8.47
C GLU A 208 -6.30 12.40 -8.89
N ASN A 209 -7.35 13.19 -9.16
CA ASN A 209 -7.22 14.55 -9.67
C ASN A 209 -7.11 15.62 -8.58
N ALA A 210 -7.10 15.20 -7.34
CA ALA A 210 -7.01 16.10 -6.20
C ALA A 210 -6.09 15.53 -5.11
N PRO A 211 -4.80 15.32 -5.41
CA PRO A 211 -3.85 14.79 -4.43
C PRO A 211 -3.89 15.59 -3.14
N GLY A 212 -4.08 14.93 -2.02
CA GLY A 212 -4.17 15.57 -0.72
C GLY A 212 -5.48 16.35 -0.45
N ALA A 213 -6.41 16.41 -1.38
CA ALA A 213 -7.67 17.14 -1.18
C ALA A 213 -8.47 16.62 0.03
N TYR A 214 -8.48 15.32 0.23
CA TYR A 214 -9.10 14.71 1.41
C TYR A 214 -8.43 15.19 2.70
N TRP A 215 -7.12 15.09 2.79
CA TRP A 215 -6.33 15.50 3.95
C TRP A 215 -6.42 17.02 4.19
N ASN A 216 -6.38 17.80 3.14
CA ASN A 216 -6.53 19.25 3.22
C ASN A 216 -7.93 19.67 3.72
N ARG A 217 -8.97 18.92 3.33
CA ARG A 217 -10.34 19.19 3.77
C ARG A 217 -10.50 19.05 5.27
N PHE A 218 -9.92 18.04 5.87
CA PHE A 218 -10.05 17.74 7.29
C PHE A 218 -8.88 18.27 8.13
N SER A 219 -7.94 18.99 7.57
CA SER A 219 -6.71 19.36 8.25
C SER A 219 -6.94 20.18 9.52
N LYS A 220 -7.86 21.14 9.50
CA LYS A 220 -8.21 21.93 10.69
C LYS A 220 -8.89 21.06 11.75
N GLN A 221 -9.82 20.23 11.33
CA GLN A 221 -10.57 19.34 12.20
C GLN A 221 -9.65 18.31 12.87
N ASP A 222 -8.68 17.78 12.13
CA ASP A 222 -7.68 16.87 12.68
C ASP A 222 -6.88 17.52 13.82
N SER A 223 -6.45 18.76 13.63
CA SER A 223 -5.73 19.51 14.66
C SER A 223 -6.56 19.76 15.91
N GLU A 224 -7.84 20.03 15.76
CA GLU A 224 -8.78 20.26 16.86
C GLU A 224 -9.07 18.96 17.63
N ILE A 225 -9.21 17.84 16.92
CA ILE A 225 -9.52 16.54 17.52
C ILE A 225 -8.31 15.93 18.19
N CYS A 226 -7.17 15.98 17.52
CA CYS A 226 -6.01 15.18 17.91
C CYS A 226 -5.04 15.92 18.81
N ASN A 227 -4.96 17.24 18.71
CA ASN A 227 -4.03 18.09 19.46
C ASN A 227 -2.57 17.59 19.45
N TYR A 228 -2.11 17.07 18.32
CA TYR A 228 -0.80 16.43 18.19
C TYR A 228 0.19 17.27 17.39
N GLY A 229 0.54 18.40 17.79
CA GLY A 229 1.72 19.10 17.28
C GLY A 229 1.64 19.57 15.80
N THR A 230 2.56 19.19 14.96
CA THR A 230 3.05 20.02 13.85
C THR A 230 2.27 19.96 12.53
N SER A 231 1.45 18.96 12.26
CA SER A 231 0.58 18.94 11.10
C SER A 231 -0.69 18.14 11.37
N SER A 232 -1.79 18.63 10.83
CA SER A 232 -3.09 18.00 10.95
C SER A 232 -3.14 16.61 10.31
N TYR A 233 -2.46 16.43 9.19
CA TYR A 233 -2.30 15.13 8.55
C TYR A 233 -1.61 14.12 9.48
N GLN A 234 -0.53 14.53 10.14
CA GLN A 234 0.19 13.68 11.06
C GLN A 234 -0.67 13.33 12.28
N ASN A 235 -1.47 14.27 12.77
CA ASN A 235 -2.37 14.05 13.88
C ASN A 235 -3.46 13.05 13.54
N TYR A 236 -4.15 13.26 12.44
CA TYR A 236 -5.15 12.34 11.92
C TYR A 236 -4.56 10.95 11.72
N ILE A 237 -3.44 10.88 11.08
CA ILE A 237 -2.70 9.67 10.86
C ILE A 237 -2.31 8.98 12.17
N ASN A 238 -1.86 9.66 13.19
CA ASN A 238 -1.36 9.04 14.41
C ASN A 238 -2.46 8.47 15.31
N ILE A 239 -3.67 8.98 15.26
CA ILE A 239 -4.76 8.54 16.15
C ILE A 239 -5.71 7.55 15.48
N GLY A 240 -5.89 7.62 14.16
CA GLY A 240 -6.93 6.84 13.47
C GLY A 240 -8.35 7.24 13.89
N LEU A 241 -8.52 8.50 14.32
CA LEU A 241 -9.78 9.02 14.79
C LEU A 241 -10.60 9.59 13.63
N TYR A 242 -11.83 9.14 13.50
CA TYR A 242 -12.74 9.55 12.43
C TYR A 242 -14.01 10.17 13.00
N THR A 243 -14.30 11.41 12.62
CA THR A 243 -15.62 12.03 12.87
C THR A 243 -16.68 11.41 11.96
N PRO A 244 -17.98 11.58 12.28
CA PRO A 244 -19.05 11.13 11.40
C PRO A 244 -18.90 11.65 9.96
N GLU A 245 -18.55 12.93 9.81
CA GLU A 245 -18.33 13.54 8.49
C GLU A 245 -17.15 12.93 7.74
N MET A 246 -16.02 12.66 8.42
CA MET A 246 -14.87 11.99 7.83
C MET A 246 -15.21 10.57 7.38
N LYS A 247 -15.99 9.83 8.16
CA LYS A 247 -16.47 8.49 7.80
C LYS A 247 -17.34 8.52 6.55
N GLU A 248 -18.31 9.42 6.51
CA GLU A 248 -19.20 9.60 5.36
C GLU A 248 -18.41 9.95 4.08
N ASP A 249 -17.50 10.90 4.17
CA ASP A 249 -16.65 11.28 3.04
C ASP A 249 -15.76 10.11 2.57
N GLN A 250 -15.19 9.37 3.49
CA GLN A 250 -14.35 8.20 3.17
C GLN A 250 -15.17 7.10 2.46
N ILE A 251 -16.39 6.83 2.92
CA ILE A 251 -17.30 5.87 2.27
C ILE A 251 -17.67 6.36 0.87
N LYS A 252 -18.01 7.64 0.72
CA LYS A 252 -18.34 8.23 -0.57
C LYS A 252 -17.20 8.11 -1.57
N ARG A 253 -15.95 8.36 -1.14
CA ARG A 253 -14.74 8.20 -1.97
C ARG A 253 -14.51 6.75 -2.35
N SER A 254 -14.63 5.83 -1.40
CA SER A 254 -14.55 4.40 -1.65
C SER A 254 -15.58 3.95 -2.70
N ASN A 255 -16.83 4.41 -2.56
CA ASN A 255 -17.89 4.13 -3.52
C ASN A 255 -17.56 4.66 -4.93
N THR A 256 -17.01 5.87 -5.02
CA THR A 256 -16.65 6.47 -6.32
C THR A 256 -15.70 5.57 -7.11
N HIS A 257 -14.70 4.98 -6.45
CA HIS A 257 -13.77 4.06 -7.10
C HIS A 257 -14.42 2.71 -7.40
N PHE A 258 -15.05 2.10 -6.43
CA PHE A 258 -15.68 0.79 -6.62
C PHE A 258 -16.78 0.79 -7.68
N ASP A 259 -17.58 1.86 -7.80
CA ASP A 259 -18.64 1.98 -8.80
C ASP A 259 -18.08 2.14 -10.23
N ARG A 260 -16.85 2.65 -10.36
CA ARG A 260 -16.13 2.68 -11.65
C ARG A 260 -15.44 1.36 -11.99
N GLY A 261 -15.34 0.45 -11.05
CA GLY A 261 -14.57 -0.78 -11.20
C GLY A 261 -13.07 -0.62 -10.89
N ASP A 262 -12.67 0.48 -10.27
CA ASP A 262 -11.30 0.69 -9.81
C ASP A 262 -11.04 -0.06 -8.51
N GLY A 263 -9.79 -0.49 -8.31
CA GLY A 263 -9.35 -0.97 -7.02
C GLY A 263 -9.26 0.16 -5.99
N TYR A 264 -9.37 -0.19 -4.71
CA TYR A 264 -9.28 0.77 -3.62
C TYR A 264 -8.64 0.17 -2.37
N MET A 265 -7.70 0.89 -1.78
CA MET A 265 -7.08 0.55 -0.49
C MET A 265 -7.24 1.72 0.48
N LEU A 266 -7.84 1.46 1.65
CA LEU A 266 -7.92 2.46 2.70
C LEU A 266 -6.55 2.71 3.31
N ALA A 267 -6.13 3.97 3.35
CA ALA A 267 -5.01 4.43 4.15
C ALA A 267 -5.53 4.98 5.49
N SER A 268 -4.96 4.53 6.58
CA SER A 268 -5.31 4.98 7.91
C SER A 268 -4.10 4.89 8.83
N THR A 269 -3.98 5.82 9.73
CA THR A 269 -2.99 5.80 10.78
C THR A 269 -3.12 4.65 11.73
N TRP A 270 -4.35 4.20 11.98
CA TRP A 270 -4.60 3.01 12.75
C TRP A 270 -3.83 1.80 12.23
N LEU A 271 -3.60 1.76 10.90
CA LEU A 271 -2.92 0.67 10.21
C LEU A 271 -1.42 0.86 10.06
N GLN A 272 -0.91 2.08 10.18
CA GLN A 272 0.46 2.37 9.78
C GLN A 272 1.22 3.30 10.72
N ALA A 273 0.63 3.71 11.86
CA ALA A 273 1.33 4.54 12.83
C ALA A 273 2.44 3.78 13.54
N ALA A 274 3.56 4.47 13.79
CA ALA A 274 4.65 3.95 14.61
C ALA A 274 4.37 4.12 16.12
N ALA A 275 5.14 3.42 16.96
CA ALA A 275 5.09 3.60 18.40
C ALA A 275 5.28 5.08 18.77
N PRO A 276 4.59 5.61 19.81
CA PRO A 276 3.69 4.89 20.75
C PRO A 276 2.25 4.72 20.22
N HIS A 277 1.91 5.23 19.05
CA HIS A 277 0.56 5.28 18.52
C HIS A 277 0.19 4.08 17.64
N GLY A 278 1.09 3.24 17.39
CA GLY A 278 0.91 2.07 16.54
C GLY A 278 2.24 1.35 16.40
N PRO A 279 2.36 0.46 15.48
CA PRO A 279 1.43 0.00 14.46
C PRO A 279 0.27 -0.79 15.06
N ASN A 280 -0.88 -0.70 14.45
CA ASN A 280 -2.08 -1.30 15.00
C ASN A 280 -2.90 -1.92 13.86
N HIS A 281 -2.68 -3.20 13.63
CA HIS A 281 -3.39 -3.94 12.59
C HIS A 281 -4.67 -4.59 13.10
N HIS A 282 -4.84 -4.67 14.42
CA HIS A 282 -6.06 -5.22 14.97
C HIS A 282 -7.27 -4.36 14.56
N PRO A 283 -8.28 -4.91 13.88
CA PRO A 283 -9.41 -4.17 13.34
C PRO A 283 -10.45 -3.79 14.40
N GLY A 284 -9.97 -3.46 15.60
CA GLY A 284 -10.83 -3.04 16.70
C GLY A 284 -11.20 -1.56 16.63
N GLY A 285 -12.04 -1.16 17.56
CA GLY A 285 -12.43 0.22 17.73
C GLY A 285 -13.48 0.72 16.75
N GLY A 286 -13.95 1.92 16.95
CA GLY A 286 -15.02 2.53 16.15
C GLY A 286 -14.73 3.96 15.69
N GLY A 287 -13.50 4.47 15.91
CA GLY A 287 -13.12 5.83 15.55
C GLY A 287 -13.57 6.88 16.59
N SER A 288 -13.64 6.51 17.87
CA SER A 288 -13.77 7.44 19.00
C SER A 288 -12.44 7.57 19.75
N PRO A 289 -12.24 8.63 20.57
CA PRO A 289 -10.98 8.84 21.28
C PRO A 289 -10.53 7.68 22.17
N ASP A 290 -11.48 6.95 22.75
CA ASP A 290 -11.27 5.78 23.58
C ASP A 290 -11.18 4.47 22.76
N LYS A 291 -11.71 4.48 21.54
CA LYS A 291 -11.75 3.33 20.63
C LYS A 291 -11.47 3.77 19.20
N PRO A 292 -10.30 4.31 18.90
CA PRO A 292 -9.92 4.64 17.53
C PRO A 292 -9.87 3.36 16.69
N GLY A 293 -9.84 3.49 15.37
CA GLY A 293 -9.69 2.37 14.46
C GLY A 293 -10.55 2.47 13.21
N ILE A 294 -10.63 1.36 12.50
CA ILE A 294 -11.27 1.27 11.18
C ILE A 294 -12.43 0.27 11.13
N ALA A 295 -12.91 -0.22 12.27
CA ALA A 295 -13.98 -1.21 12.31
C ALA A 295 -15.22 -0.77 11.51
N TRP A 296 -15.55 0.52 11.58
CA TRP A 296 -16.66 1.12 10.83
C TRP A 296 -16.50 0.99 9.30
N TRP A 297 -15.28 1.07 8.77
CA TRP A 297 -15.02 0.90 7.33
C TRP A 297 -14.99 -0.58 6.94
N LEU A 298 -14.53 -1.45 7.82
CA LEU A 298 -14.60 -2.90 7.63
C LEU A 298 -16.06 -3.38 7.58
N GLU A 299 -16.92 -2.90 8.45
CA GLU A 299 -18.35 -3.23 8.37
C GLU A 299 -18.98 -2.74 7.06
N TYR A 300 -18.67 -1.51 6.62
CA TYR A 300 -19.11 -1.01 5.32
C TYR A 300 -18.67 -1.93 4.16
N THR A 301 -17.42 -2.38 4.14
CA THR A 301 -16.94 -3.29 3.07
C THR A 301 -17.61 -4.65 3.14
N LYS A 302 -17.84 -5.17 4.34
CA LYS A 302 -18.57 -6.41 4.55
C LYS A 302 -20.03 -6.33 4.09
N GLU A 303 -20.73 -5.24 4.40
CA GLU A 303 -22.09 -5.00 3.94
C GLU A 303 -22.17 -4.91 2.42
N ARG A 304 -21.19 -4.24 1.80
CA ARG A 304 -21.17 -4.03 0.34
C ARG A 304 -20.78 -5.29 -0.45
N PHE A 305 -19.83 -6.07 0.01
CA PHE A 305 -19.20 -7.14 -0.77
C PHE A 305 -19.38 -8.54 -0.17
N GLY A 306 -19.79 -8.65 1.08
CA GLY A 306 -19.75 -9.91 1.82
C GLY A 306 -18.33 -10.37 2.14
N PRO A 307 -18.16 -11.48 2.85
CA PRO A 307 -16.84 -12.08 3.10
C PRO A 307 -16.14 -12.45 1.80
N TYR A 308 -14.83 -12.14 1.72
CA TYR A 308 -14.01 -12.53 0.58
C TYR A 308 -13.79 -14.05 0.55
N ARG A 309 -13.99 -14.62 -0.65
CA ARG A 309 -13.70 -16.03 -0.98
C ARG A 309 -13.00 -16.05 -2.32
N PRO A 310 -11.75 -16.56 -2.45
CA PRO A 310 -10.97 -16.60 -3.68
C PRO A 310 -11.54 -17.51 -4.76
#